data_b77579607d4af560cd6d988a73d55e6c
#
_entry.id   b77579607d4af560cd6d988a73d55e6c
#
_cell.length_a   1.000
_cell.length_b   1.000
_cell.length_c   1.000
_cell.angle_alpha   90.00
_cell.angle_beta   90.00
_cell.angle_gamma   90.00
#
_symmetry.space_group_name_H-M   'P 1'
#
loop_
_entity.id
_entity.type
_entity.pdbx_description
1 polymer ?
#
loop_
_entity_poly.entity_id
_entity_poly.type
_entity_poly.pdbx_seq_one_letter_code
_entity_poly.pdbx_strand_id
1 'polypeptide(L)'
;MPEPSDLARRPDFAHRKGVAFVTGGTGGIGAAVVRILAERGSDVVFTYRSRGAAADALAAETAEEFAEQGRRVRALRLDLGEERAVAAAVNETAAALGGLHTLVHAAGPHVPMVHLSRVTPSEFRAQLDVDAGAFFNLVHPALPLLRESRGSVVAVTTVATRRYPVRDGLSSGPKGAVEAVARALAAEEGRYGIRVNCVGPGMLTDGIAARLIDSGELDDTALEITRRNTPLRRFGTARDVAEAVAFLASDSAGFITGQALGVDGGYSV
;
A
#
# COMPACT_ATOMS: atom_id res chain seq x y z
N MET A 1 -17.22 -0.73 30.21
CA MET A 1 -16.41 -1.02 29.00
C MET A 1 -16.76 0.07 27.99
N PRO A 2 -15.79 0.77 27.39
CA PRO A 2 -16.11 1.74 26.35
C PRO A 2 -16.79 1.03 25.18
N GLU A 3 -17.74 1.70 24.55
CA GLU A 3 -18.45 1.20 23.37
C GLU A 3 -17.43 0.85 22.25
N PRO A 4 -17.67 -0.20 21.45
CA PRO A 4 -16.77 -0.57 20.35
C PRO A 4 -16.48 0.57 19.36
N SER A 5 -17.38 1.55 19.26
CA SER A 5 -17.22 2.76 18.44
C SER A 5 -16.12 3.71 18.93
N ASP A 6 -15.81 3.73 20.24
CA ASP A 6 -14.79 4.63 20.80
C ASP A 6 -13.36 4.14 20.58
N LEU A 7 -13.16 2.84 20.37
CA LEU A 7 -11.84 2.26 20.05
C LEU A 7 -11.43 2.49 18.58
N ALA A 8 -12.40 2.75 17.71
CA ALA A 8 -12.17 2.88 16.27
C ALA A 8 -11.68 4.28 15.82
N ARG A 9 -11.67 5.28 16.71
CA ARG A 9 -11.44 6.69 16.35
C ARG A 9 -10.29 7.38 17.08
N ARG A 10 -9.21 6.65 17.40
CA ARG A 10 -8.02 7.33 17.91
C ARG A 10 -7.29 8.03 16.76
N PRO A 11 -7.05 9.34 16.84
CA PRO A 11 -6.29 10.07 15.81
C PRO A 11 -4.79 9.76 15.96
N ASP A 12 -4.40 8.55 15.51
CA ASP A 12 -3.03 8.00 15.65
C ASP A 12 -1.94 8.91 15.05
N PHE A 13 -2.32 9.76 14.09
CA PHE A 13 -1.38 10.61 13.36
C PHE A 13 -1.54 12.10 13.66
N ALA A 14 -2.53 12.53 14.45
CA ALA A 14 -2.83 13.96 14.67
C ALA A 14 -1.68 14.74 15.32
N HIS A 15 -0.81 14.07 16.07
CA HIS A 15 0.35 14.67 16.73
C HIS A 15 1.62 14.65 15.85
N ARG A 16 1.61 13.95 14.71
CA ARG A 16 2.77 13.84 13.82
C ARG A 16 2.87 15.05 12.90
N LYS A 17 4.07 15.62 12.83
CA LYS A 17 4.35 16.71 11.89
C LYS A 17 4.56 16.13 10.49
N GLY A 18 4.04 16.85 9.49
CA GLY A 18 4.19 16.46 8.10
C GLY A 18 3.01 15.67 7.57
N VAL A 19 3.26 14.80 6.62
CA VAL A 19 2.25 14.17 5.79
C VAL A 19 2.49 12.67 5.64
N ALA A 20 1.44 11.92 5.36
CA ALA A 20 1.52 10.59 4.79
C ALA A 20 1.53 10.68 3.26
N PHE A 21 2.50 10.05 2.62
CA PHE A 21 2.64 9.97 1.16
C PHE A 21 2.23 8.56 0.70
N VAL A 22 1.18 8.48 -0.11
CA VAL A 22 0.58 7.21 -0.56
C VAL A 22 0.68 7.08 -2.07
N THR A 23 1.31 6.03 -2.58
CA THR A 23 1.31 5.78 -4.03
C THR A 23 0.13 4.89 -4.44
N GLY A 24 -0.37 5.10 -5.67
CA GLY A 24 -1.48 4.31 -6.19
C GLY A 24 -2.84 4.63 -5.56
N GLY A 25 -3.05 5.86 -5.09
CA GLY A 25 -4.25 6.29 -4.37
C GLY A 25 -5.57 6.12 -5.13
N THR A 26 -5.55 6.00 -6.46
CA THR A 26 -6.76 5.69 -7.25
C THR A 26 -7.04 4.18 -7.40
N GLY A 27 -6.22 3.30 -6.83
CA GLY A 27 -6.48 1.87 -6.71
C GLY A 27 -7.45 1.58 -5.55
N GLY A 28 -8.10 0.40 -5.53
CA GLY A 28 -9.02 0.03 -4.45
C GLY A 28 -8.36 0.14 -3.07
N ILE A 29 -7.22 -0.55 -2.87
CA ILE A 29 -6.49 -0.50 -1.61
C ILE A 29 -5.93 0.91 -1.33
N GLY A 30 -5.31 1.55 -2.34
CA GLY A 30 -4.75 2.89 -2.17
C GLY A 30 -5.78 3.93 -1.75
N ALA A 31 -6.97 3.91 -2.34
CA ALA A 31 -8.08 4.81 -1.97
C ALA A 31 -8.56 4.57 -0.53
N ALA A 32 -8.67 3.30 -0.12
CA ALA A 32 -9.02 2.96 1.26
C ALA A 32 -7.94 3.42 2.25
N VAL A 33 -6.64 3.30 1.88
CA VAL A 33 -5.52 3.80 2.70
C VAL A 33 -5.56 5.32 2.83
N VAL A 34 -5.83 6.06 1.75
CA VAL A 34 -5.97 7.53 1.78
C VAL A 34 -7.05 7.93 2.78
N ARG A 35 -8.25 7.34 2.69
CA ARG A 35 -9.37 7.65 3.58
C ARG A 35 -9.04 7.32 5.04
N ILE A 36 -8.49 6.14 5.32
CA ILE A 36 -8.24 5.72 6.70
C ILE A 36 -7.12 6.53 7.37
N LEU A 37 -6.09 6.94 6.62
CA LEU A 37 -5.04 7.81 7.17
C LEU A 37 -5.58 9.20 7.48
N ALA A 38 -6.45 9.75 6.64
CA ALA A 38 -7.15 11.02 6.92
C ALA A 38 -8.09 10.88 8.13
N GLU A 39 -8.91 9.82 8.20
CA GLU A 39 -9.77 9.47 9.34
C GLU A 39 -8.98 9.41 10.65
N ARG A 40 -7.75 8.86 10.62
CA ARG A 40 -6.86 8.74 11.77
C ARG A 40 -5.99 9.98 12.02
N GLY A 41 -6.28 11.10 11.37
CA GLY A 41 -5.70 12.40 11.68
C GLY A 41 -4.44 12.79 10.90
N SER A 42 -4.11 12.10 9.82
CA SER A 42 -3.00 12.50 8.93
C SER A 42 -3.46 13.44 7.83
N ASP A 43 -2.63 14.42 7.49
CA ASP A 43 -2.66 14.99 6.15
C ASP A 43 -2.15 13.95 5.16
N VAL A 44 -2.70 13.90 3.95
CA VAL A 44 -2.36 12.87 2.96
C VAL A 44 -2.06 13.48 1.60
N VAL A 45 -0.93 13.13 1.01
CA VAL A 45 -0.67 13.29 -0.42
C VAL A 45 -0.65 11.91 -1.05
N PHE A 46 -1.41 11.74 -2.12
CA PHE A 46 -1.42 10.47 -2.83
C PHE A 46 -1.15 10.65 -4.32
N THR A 47 -0.53 9.63 -4.92
CA THR A 47 -0.18 9.68 -6.33
C THR A 47 -1.10 8.82 -7.19
N TYR A 48 -1.25 9.26 -8.44
CA TYR A 48 -1.92 8.53 -9.50
C TYR A 48 -1.16 8.68 -10.83
N ARG A 49 -1.33 7.75 -11.77
CA ARG A 49 -0.69 7.81 -13.09
C ARG A 49 -1.63 8.34 -14.16
N SER A 50 -2.83 7.78 -14.29
CA SER A 50 -3.72 8.04 -15.44
C SER A 50 -5.16 8.42 -15.09
N ARG A 51 -5.67 8.13 -13.88
CA ARG A 51 -7.07 8.36 -13.50
C ARG A 51 -7.26 9.69 -12.76
N GLY A 52 -7.05 10.83 -13.48
CA GLY A 52 -7.10 12.17 -12.89
C GLY A 52 -8.43 12.50 -12.24
N ALA A 53 -9.54 12.37 -12.97
CA ALA A 53 -10.88 12.68 -12.44
C ALA A 53 -11.22 11.86 -11.17
N ALA A 54 -10.83 10.58 -11.12
CA ALA A 54 -11.03 9.77 -9.92
C ALA A 54 -10.11 10.21 -8.77
N ALA A 55 -8.92 10.73 -9.08
CA ALA A 55 -8.01 11.26 -8.07
C ALA A 55 -8.54 12.58 -7.48
N ASP A 56 -9.02 13.47 -8.33
CA ASP A 56 -9.60 14.75 -7.90
C ASP A 56 -10.86 14.52 -7.05
N ALA A 57 -11.73 13.59 -7.46
CA ALA A 57 -12.91 13.22 -6.69
C ALA A 57 -12.52 12.64 -5.31
N LEU A 58 -11.59 11.68 -5.25
CA LEU A 58 -11.14 11.11 -3.98
C LEU A 58 -10.55 12.17 -3.06
N ALA A 59 -9.75 13.09 -3.58
CA ALA A 59 -9.14 14.16 -2.78
C ALA A 59 -10.22 15.09 -2.21
N ALA A 60 -11.17 15.52 -3.03
CA ALA A 60 -12.25 16.42 -2.62
C ALA A 60 -13.19 15.77 -1.59
N GLU A 61 -13.69 14.57 -1.89
CA GLU A 61 -14.57 13.81 -0.98
C GLU A 61 -13.91 13.55 0.38
N THR A 62 -12.64 13.12 0.39
CA THR A 62 -11.94 12.83 1.64
C THR A 62 -11.64 14.10 2.42
N ALA A 63 -11.26 15.20 1.74
CA ALA A 63 -11.04 16.47 2.42
C ALA A 63 -12.34 17.05 3.01
N GLU A 64 -13.48 16.91 2.32
CA GLU A 64 -14.79 17.33 2.80
C GLU A 64 -15.23 16.47 4.01
N GLU A 65 -15.09 15.15 3.93
CA GLU A 65 -15.46 14.23 5.01
C GLU A 65 -14.72 14.54 6.33
N PHE A 66 -13.45 14.99 6.25
CA PHE A 66 -12.62 15.29 7.41
C PHE A 66 -12.30 16.79 7.58
N ALA A 67 -13.14 17.68 7.01
CA ALA A 67 -12.95 19.12 7.04
C ALA A 67 -12.95 19.70 8.46
N GLU A 68 -13.82 19.21 9.36
CA GLU A 68 -13.87 19.63 10.77
C GLU A 68 -12.56 19.32 11.53
N GLN A 69 -11.82 18.30 11.07
CA GLN A 69 -10.52 17.92 11.62
C GLN A 69 -9.37 18.69 10.97
N GLY A 70 -9.64 19.54 9.98
CA GLY A 70 -8.65 20.34 9.25
C GLY A 70 -7.70 19.53 8.39
N ARG A 71 -8.11 18.33 7.92
CA ARG A 71 -7.23 17.44 7.13
C ARG A 71 -7.07 17.96 5.71
N ARG A 72 -5.82 17.93 5.22
CA ARG A 72 -5.48 18.27 3.84
C ARG A 72 -5.24 16.99 3.06
N VAL A 73 -5.99 16.79 1.97
CA VAL A 73 -5.83 15.65 1.07
C VAL A 73 -5.55 16.17 -0.33
N ARG A 74 -4.46 15.73 -0.95
CA ARG A 74 -4.03 16.21 -2.27
C ARG A 74 -3.68 15.05 -3.18
N ALA A 75 -4.13 15.14 -4.43
CA ALA A 75 -3.74 14.24 -5.50
C ALA A 75 -2.54 14.79 -6.27
N LEU A 76 -1.60 13.92 -6.64
CA LEU A 76 -0.42 14.27 -7.43
C LEU A 76 -0.27 13.27 -8.58
N ARG A 77 -0.23 13.76 -9.82
CA ARG A 77 0.10 12.91 -10.96
C ARG A 77 1.60 12.59 -10.96
N LEU A 78 1.94 11.30 -10.92
CA LEU A 78 3.33 10.85 -10.85
C LEU A 78 3.49 9.46 -11.49
N ASP A 79 4.50 9.31 -12.33
CA ASP A 79 5.00 7.99 -12.78
C ASP A 79 6.16 7.57 -11.88
N LEU A 80 6.02 6.44 -11.20
CA LEU A 80 7.03 5.94 -10.27
C LEU A 80 8.27 5.35 -10.97
N GLY A 81 8.23 5.16 -12.28
CA GLY A 81 9.38 4.81 -13.09
C GLY A 81 10.36 5.97 -13.30
N GLU A 82 9.90 7.21 -13.13
CA GLU A 82 10.68 8.42 -13.36
C GLU A 82 11.43 8.85 -12.08
N GLU A 83 12.60 8.27 -11.81
CA GLU A 83 13.39 8.46 -10.58
C GLU A 83 13.49 9.94 -10.13
N ARG A 84 13.86 10.85 -11.06
CA ARG A 84 14.02 12.27 -10.74
C ARG A 84 12.71 12.95 -10.38
N ALA A 85 11.64 12.61 -11.07
CA ALA A 85 10.30 13.15 -10.79
C ALA A 85 9.79 12.65 -9.43
N VAL A 86 10.05 11.39 -9.09
CA VAL A 86 9.70 10.82 -7.79
C VAL A 86 10.46 11.51 -6.66
N ALA A 87 11.78 11.70 -6.81
CA ALA A 87 12.58 12.40 -5.82
C ALA A 87 12.13 13.85 -5.62
N ALA A 88 11.85 14.58 -6.70
CA ALA A 88 11.31 15.94 -6.64
C ALA A 88 9.95 15.97 -5.92
N ALA A 89 9.02 15.10 -6.30
CA ALA A 89 7.68 15.03 -5.72
C ALA A 89 7.70 14.76 -4.19
N VAL A 90 8.55 13.84 -3.74
CA VAL A 90 8.71 13.51 -2.31
C VAL A 90 9.26 14.73 -1.54
N ASN A 91 10.34 15.34 -2.03
CA ASN A 91 10.99 16.46 -1.37
C ASN A 91 10.10 17.73 -1.35
N GLU A 92 9.48 18.09 -2.47
CA GLU A 92 8.56 19.22 -2.56
C GLU A 92 7.33 19.04 -1.67
N THR A 93 6.78 17.82 -1.62
CA THR A 93 5.66 17.49 -0.72
C THR A 93 6.06 17.69 0.74
N ALA A 94 7.20 17.16 1.16
CA ALA A 94 7.67 17.30 2.52
C ALA A 94 7.96 18.78 2.88
N ALA A 95 8.59 19.52 1.98
CA ALA A 95 8.87 20.96 2.18
C ALA A 95 7.58 21.77 2.33
N ALA A 96 6.57 21.51 1.48
CA ALA A 96 5.31 22.25 1.49
C ALA A 96 4.39 21.90 2.69
N LEU A 97 4.53 20.70 3.28
CA LEU A 97 3.62 20.19 4.32
C LEU A 97 4.31 19.96 5.67
N GLY A 98 5.56 20.36 5.81
CA GLY A 98 6.27 20.35 7.09
C GLY A 98 6.92 19.03 7.47
N GLY A 99 7.17 18.14 6.49
CA GLY A 99 7.87 16.87 6.67
C GLY A 99 7.11 15.67 6.11
N LEU A 100 7.71 14.50 6.25
CA LEU A 100 7.16 13.21 5.86
C LEU A 100 7.24 12.24 7.04
N HIS A 101 6.13 11.74 7.54
CA HIS A 101 6.12 10.78 8.65
C HIS A 101 5.71 9.35 8.25
N THR A 102 5.02 9.19 7.13
CA THR A 102 4.55 7.88 6.66
C THR A 102 4.68 7.78 5.15
N LEU A 103 5.24 6.69 4.67
CA LEU A 103 5.32 6.36 3.25
C LEU A 103 4.56 5.06 3.01
N VAL A 104 3.54 5.08 2.15
CA VAL A 104 2.81 3.88 1.77
C VAL A 104 2.96 3.62 0.28
N HIS A 105 3.52 2.45 -0.05
CA HIS A 105 3.58 1.99 -1.44
C HIS A 105 2.42 1.02 -1.70
N ALA A 106 1.32 1.55 -2.29
CA ALA A 106 0.15 0.77 -2.69
C ALA A 106 -0.07 0.80 -4.22
N ALA A 107 0.89 1.37 -4.96
CA ALA A 107 0.90 1.28 -6.41
C ALA A 107 1.32 -0.12 -6.87
N GLY A 108 0.66 -0.60 -7.90
CA GLY A 108 1.03 -1.84 -8.58
C GLY A 108 0.24 -1.94 -9.89
N PRO A 109 0.85 -2.44 -10.98
CA PRO A 109 0.12 -2.67 -12.22
C PRO A 109 -0.85 -3.85 -12.05
N HIS A 110 -1.80 -3.94 -12.99
CA HIS A 110 -2.48 -5.21 -13.20
C HIS A 110 -1.49 -6.22 -13.80
N VAL A 111 -1.38 -7.39 -13.21
CA VAL A 111 -0.51 -8.47 -13.67
C VAL A 111 -1.37 -9.60 -14.20
N PRO A 112 -1.21 -10.01 -15.46
CA PRO A 112 -2.00 -11.11 -16.04
C PRO A 112 -1.63 -12.44 -15.36
N MET A 113 -2.62 -13.30 -15.18
CA MET A 113 -2.42 -14.65 -14.63
C MET A 113 -1.89 -15.61 -15.71
N VAL A 114 -0.56 -15.75 -15.80
CA VAL A 114 0.11 -16.59 -16.79
C VAL A 114 1.14 -17.53 -16.16
N HIS A 115 1.34 -18.69 -16.74
CA HIS A 115 2.43 -19.58 -16.33
C HIS A 115 3.79 -18.92 -16.62
N LEU A 116 4.72 -18.92 -15.67
CA LEU A 116 6.06 -18.35 -15.84
C LEU A 116 6.81 -18.88 -17.06
N SER A 117 6.56 -20.12 -17.45
CA SER A 117 7.13 -20.71 -18.68
C SER A 117 6.70 -20.03 -19.98
N ARG A 118 5.67 -19.18 -19.92
CA ARG A 118 5.17 -18.39 -21.07
C ARG A 118 5.55 -16.91 -20.97
N VAL A 119 6.18 -16.50 -19.87
CA VAL A 119 6.66 -15.13 -19.66
C VAL A 119 8.06 -15.01 -20.24
N THR A 120 8.27 -14.02 -21.09
CA THR A 120 9.60 -13.74 -21.64
C THR A 120 10.51 -13.08 -20.59
N PRO A 121 11.84 -13.20 -20.71
CA PRO A 121 12.77 -12.47 -19.83
C PRO A 121 12.60 -10.94 -19.85
N SER A 122 12.15 -10.37 -20.97
CA SER A 122 11.88 -8.92 -21.07
C SER A 122 10.62 -8.52 -20.32
N GLU A 123 9.53 -9.29 -20.39
CA GLU A 123 8.31 -9.05 -19.62
C GLU A 123 8.58 -9.16 -18.11
N PHE A 124 9.36 -10.16 -17.70
CA PHE A 124 9.73 -10.30 -16.28
C PHE A 124 10.57 -9.10 -15.78
N ARG A 125 11.55 -8.63 -16.57
CA ARG A 125 12.31 -7.42 -16.21
C ARG A 125 11.43 -6.19 -16.13
N ALA A 126 10.56 -5.97 -17.12
CA ALA A 126 9.62 -4.85 -17.09
C ALA A 126 8.71 -4.88 -15.83
N GLN A 127 8.29 -6.08 -15.41
CA GLN A 127 7.49 -6.21 -14.19
C GLN A 127 8.31 -5.93 -12.92
N LEU A 128 9.58 -6.31 -12.87
CA LEU A 128 10.49 -5.94 -11.77
C LEU A 128 10.68 -4.42 -11.69
N ASP A 129 10.82 -3.74 -12.83
CA ASP A 129 11.00 -2.29 -12.86
C ASP A 129 9.76 -1.54 -12.34
N VAL A 130 8.56 -1.96 -12.73
CA VAL A 130 7.32 -1.28 -12.32
C VAL A 130 6.85 -1.63 -10.90
N ASP A 131 7.37 -2.68 -10.28
CA ASP A 131 7.11 -3.06 -8.89
C ASP A 131 8.30 -2.71 -7.98
N ALA A 132 9.40 -3.47 -8.06
CA ALA A 132 10.53 -3.33 -7.15
C ALA A 132 11.37 -2.08 -7.46
N GLY A 133 11.58 -1.76 -8.73
CA GLY A 133 12.24 -0.52 -9.15
C GLY A 133 11.46 0.70 -8.69
N ALA A 134 10.16 0.73 -8.95
CA ALA A 134 9.28 1.81 -8.51
C ALA A 134 9.25 1.99 -6.96
N PHE A 135 9.25 0.88 -6.22
CA PHE A 135 9.36 0.93 -4.75
C PHE A 135 10.68 1.56 -4.31
N PHE A 136 11.81 1.18 -4.93
CA PHE A 136 13.12 1.72 -4.56
C PHE A 136 13.26 3.19 -4.96
N ASN A 137 12.78 3.60 -6.14
CA ASN A 137 12.71 5.00 -6.56
C ASN A 137 11.97 5.87 -5.55
N LEU A 138 10.92 5.31 -4.93
CA LEU A 138 10.10 6.02 -3.95
C LEU A 138 10.76 6.09 -2.57
N VAL A 139 11.27 4.96 -2.06
CA VAL A 139 11.76 4.90 -0.68
C VAL A 139 13.09 5.62 -0.51
N HIS A 140 14.00 5.53 -1.48
CA HIS A 140 15.33 6.09 -1.40
C HIS A 140 15.34 7.62 -1.09
N PRO A 141 14.64 8.49 -1.84
CA PRO A 141 14.59 9.93 -1.53
C PRO A 141 13.81 10.24 -0.23
N ALA A 142 12.96 9.33 0.23
CA ALA A 142 12.18 9.53 1.45
C ALA A 142 12.98 9.23 2.75
N LEU A 143 14.06 8.43 2.68
CA LEU A 143 14.82 8.01 3.87
C LEU A 143 15.32 9.19 4.73
N PRO A 144 15.94 10.27 4.19
CA PRO A 144 16.38 11.40 5.01
C PRO A 144 15.22 12.03 5.80
N LEU A 145 14.07 12.22 5.15
CA LEU A 145 12.86 12.81 5.75
C LEU A 145 12.25 11.90 6.82
N LEU A 146 12.24 10.58 6.56
CA LEU A 146 11.76 9.59 7.51
C LEU A 146 12.69 9.43 8.72
N ARG A 147 14.00 9.66 8.57
CA ARG A 147 14.94 9.71 9.70
C ARG A 147 14.64 10.88 10.63
N GLU A 148 14.33 12.06 10.09
CA GLU A 148 13.94 13.23 10.87
C GLU A 148 12.67 13.01 11.69
N SER A 149 11.67 12.36 11.08
CA SER A 149 10.38 12.10 11.72
C SER A 149 10.33 10.80 12.53
N ARG A 150 11.35 9.94 12.47
CA ARG A 150 11.32 8.56 12.95
C ARG A 150 10.09 7.83 12.40
N GLY A 151 9.89 7.98 11.10
CA GLY A 151 8.67 7.61 10.41
C GLY A 151 8.56 6.13 10.09
N SER A 152 7.61 5.81 9.23
CA SER A 152 7.33 4.44 8.82
C SER A 152 7.14 4.29 7.31
N VAL A 153 7.52 3.13 6.80
CA VAL A 153 7.24 2.68 5.44
C VAL A 153 6.37 1.44 5.51
N VAL A 154 5.28 1.41 4.73
CA VAL A 154 4.45 0.23 4.56
C VAL A 154 4.27 -0.05 3.07
N ALA A 155 4.71 -1.22 2.60
CA ALA A 155 4.50 -1.66 1.22
C ALA A 155 3.35 -2.67 1.14
N VAL A 156 2.43 -2.45 0.21
CA VAL A 156 1.39 -3.44 -0.11
C VAL A 156 1.97 -4.43 -1.12
N THR A 157 2.09 -5.68 -0.70
CA THR A 157 2.63 -6.78 -1.50
C THR A 157 1.56 -7.79 -1.87
N THR A 158 1.74 -9.06 -1.58
CA THR A 158 0.75 -10.13 -1.80
C THR A 158 1.06 -11.33 -0.91
N VAL A 159 0.06 -12.07 -0.48
CA VAL A 159 0.29 -13.38 0.18
C VAL A 159 0.84 -14.45 -0.77
N ALA A 160 0.78 -14.21 -2.07
CA ALA A 160 1.38 -15.08 -3.08
C ALA A 160 2.90 -15.22 -2.98
N THR A 161 3.56 -14.40 -2.15
CA THR A 161 4.97 -14.57 -1.75
C THR A 161 5.17 -15.69 -0.73
N ARG A 162 4.11 -16.19 -0.10
CA ARG A 162 4.13 -17.28 0.90
C ARG A 162 3.45 -18.55 0.40
N ARG A 163 2.26 -18.41 -0.14
CA ARG A 163 1.52 -19.50 -0.77
C ARG A 163 1.32 -19.16 -2.23
N TYR A 164 2.05 -19.84 -3.10
CA TYR A 164 2.19 -19.52 -4.53
C TYR A 164 1.02 -20.05 -5.36
N PRO A 165 0.03 -19.23 -5.73
CA PRO A 165 -1.00 -19.64 -6.67
C PRO A 165 -0.39 -19.92 -8.03
N VAL A 166 -0.87 -20.94 -8.72
CA VAL A 166 -0.46 -21.24 -10.08
C VAL A 166 -0.82 -20.06 -10.98
N ARG A 167 0.11 -19.66 -11.88
CA ARG A 167 0.02 -18.51 -12.81
C ARG A 167 0.21 -17.13 -12.18
N ASP A 168 0.51 -17.02 -10.87
CA ASP A 168 0.75 -15.73 -10.21
C ASP A 168 2.24 -15.38 -10.03
N GLY A 169 3.15 -16.16 -10.63
CA GLY A 169 4.59 -15.98 -10.46
C GLY A 169 5.13 -14.65 -11.00
N LEU A 170 4.49 -14.06 -12.00
CA LEU A 170 4.85 -12.75 -12.54
C LEU A 170 4.52 -11.61 -11.56
N SER A 171 3.53 -11.80 -10.67
CA SER A 171 3.19 -10.89 -9.58
C SER A 171 4.05 -11.17 -8.34
N SER A 172 4.07 -12.44 -7.89
CA SER A 172 4.71 -12.80 -6.62
C SER A 172 6.24 -12.63 -6.62
N GLY A 173 6.91 -12.82 -7.75
CA GLY A 173 8.36 -12.64 -7.88
C GLY A 173 8.81 -11.21 -7.57
N PRO A 174 8.34 -10.19 -8.32
CA PRO A 174 8.63 -8.78 -8.05
C PRO A 174 8.18 -8.32 -6.65
N LYS A 175 7.03 -8.74 -6.17
CA LYS A 175 6.55 -8.45 -4.81
C LYS A 175 7.44 -9.08 -3.74
N GLY A 176 7.99 -10.27 -3.98
CA GLY A 176 9.00 -10.89 -3.13
C GLY A 176 10.30 -10.08 -3.07
N ALA A 177 10.71 -9.45 -4.18
CA ALA A 177 11.83 -8.51 -4.19
C ALA A 177 11.54 -7.27 -3.33
N VAL A 178 10.32 -6.70 -3.41
CA VAL A 178 9.90 -5.60 -2.52
C VAL A 178 10.00 -6.01 -1.05
N GLU A 179 9.53 -7.21 -0.67
CA GLU A 179 9.62 -7.70 0.72
C GLU A 179 11.06 -7.90 1.18
N ALA A 180 11.95 -8.36 0.30
CA ALA A 180 13.37 -8.51 0.61
C ALA A 180 14.03 -7.14 0.87
N VAL A 181 13.78 -6.15 0.02
CA VAL A 181 14.28 -4.78 0.19
C VAL A 181 13.69 -4.15 1.46
N ALA A 182 12.40 -4.34 1.75
CA ALA A 182 11.77 -3.83 2.96
C ALA A 182 12.43 -4.39 4.24
N ARG A 183 12.77 -5.69 4.27
CA ARG A 183 13.50 -6.30 5.38
C ARG A 183 14.91 -5.75 5.54
N ALA A 184 15.63 -5.53 4.43
CA ALA A 184 16.95 -4.92 4.46
C ALA A 184 16.89 -3.49 5.03
N LEU A 185 15.97 -2.67 4.53
CA LEU A 185 15.74 -1.32 5.04
C LEU A 185 15.34 -1.30 6.52
N ALA A 186 14.51 -2.25 6.98
CA ALA A 186 14.16 -2.37 8.39
C ALA A 186 15.40 -2.61 9.28
N ALA A 187 16.34 -3.43 8.82
CA ALA A 187 17.58 -3.71 9.52
C ALA A 187 18.55 -2.52 9.50
N GLU A 188 18.68 -1.85 8.36
CA GLU A 188 19.65 -0.76 8.17
C GLU A 188 19.18 0.56 8.78
N GLU A 189 17.89 0.89 8.65
CA GLU A 189 17.30 2.17 9.04
C GLU A 189 16.68 2.17 10.45
N GLY A 190 16.51 0.99 11.05
CA GLY A 190 15.98 0.86 12.41
C GLY A 190 16.75 1.66 13.47
N ARG A 191 18.07 1.81 13.31
CA ARG A 191 18.92 2.65 14.18
C ARG A 191 18.52 4.13 14.18
N TYR A 192 17.82 4.61 13.15
CA TYR A 192 17.29 5.96 13.06
C TYR A 192 15.81 6.05 13.50
N GLY A 193 15.24 4.93 13.95
CA GLY A 193 13.85 4.85 14.38
C GLY A 193 12.85 4.66 13.25
N ILE A 194 13.31 4.41 12.00
CA ILE A 194 12.41 4.09 10.89
C ILE A 194 11.93 2.64 11.02
N ARG A 195 10.63 2.42 10.82
CA ARG A 195 10.05 1.09 10.72
C ARG A 195 9.64 0.81 9.27
N VAL A 196 9.94 -0.36 8.77
CA VAL A 196 9.60 -0.77 7.40
C VAL A 196 8.91 -2.13 7.45
N ASN A 197 7.66 -2.18 6.99
CA ASN A 197 6.84 -3.39 6.99
C ASN A 197 6.11 -3.57 5.67
N CYS A 198 5.60 -4.78 5.44
CA CYS A 198 4.77 -5.11 4.30
C CYS A 198 3.39 -5.60 4.77
N VAL A 199 2.38 -5.37 3.94
CA VAL A 199 1.05 -5.99 4.07
C VAL A 199 0.81 -6.82 2.82
N GLY A 200 0.54 -8.10 3.00
CA GLY A 200 0.23 -9.05 1.92
C GLY A 200 -1.27 -9.35 1.88
N PRO A 201 -2.03 -8.74 0.96
CA PRO A 201 -3.44 -9.07 0.76
C PRO A 201 -3.62 -10.48 0.20
N GLY A 202 -4.70 -11.13 0.62
CA GLY A 202 -5.29 -12.27 -0.10
C GLY A 202 -6.28 -11.82 -1.17
N MET A 203 -7.26 -12.68 -1.47
CA MET A 203 -8.34 -12.35 -2.39
C MET A 203 -9.28 -11.31 -1.73
N LEU A 204 -9.58 -10.25 -2.49
CA LEU A 204 -10.46 -9.16 -2.08
C LEU A 204 -11.71 -9.14 -2.96
N THR A 205 -12.79 -8.54 -2.47
CA THR A 205 -14.03 -8.33 -3.25
C THR A 205 -13.97 -7.11 -4.17
N ASP A 206 -13.00 -6.21 -3.96
CA ASP A 206 -12.85 -4.94 -4.65
C ASP A 206 -11.49 -4.83 -5.36
N GLY A 207 -11.31 -3.84 -6.20
CA GLY A 207 -10.06 -3.57 -6.90
C GLY A 207 -9.74 -4.56 -8.03
N ILE A 208 -8.60 -5.25 -7.95
CA ILE A 208 -8.13 -6.17 -9.00
C ILE A 208 -9.01 -7.42 -9.07
N ALA A 209 -9.50 -7.95 -7.93
CA ALA A 209 -10.35 -9.12 -7.92
C ALA A 209 -11.68 -8.88 -8.65
N ALA A 210 -12.33 -7.73 -8.45
CA ALA A 210 -13.52 -7.36 -9.20
C ALA A 210 -13.25 -7.37 -10.72
N ARG A 211 -12.09 -6.86 -11.16
CA ARG A 211 -11.70 -6.87 -12.58
C ARG A 211 -11.45 -8.28 -13.13
N LEU A 212 -10.82 -9.16 -12.35
CA LEU A 212 -10.57 -10.54 -12.74
C LEU A 212 -11.88 -11.34 -12.88
N ILE A 213 -12.88 -11.00 -12.06
CA ILE A 213 -14.25 -11.55 -12.16
C ILE A 213 -14.93 -10.99 -13.42
N ASP A 214 -14.90 -9.67 -13.61
CA ASP A 214 -15.54 -8.98 -14.74
C ASP A 214 -14.90 -9.40 -16.09
N SER A 215 -13.59 -9.67 -16.12
CA SER A 215 -12.88 -10.15 -17.32
C SER A 215 -13.07 -11.65 -17.62
N GLY A 216 -13.66 -12.40 -16.69
CA GLY A 216 -13.81 -13.85 -16.80
C GLY A 216 -12.51 -14.66 -16.60
N GLU A 217 -11.43 -14.02 -16.13
CA GLU A 217 -10.17 -14.71 -15.78
C GLU A 217 -10.32 -15.60 -14.53
N LEU A 218 -11.32 -15.29 -13.67
CA LEU A 218 -11.75 -16.12 -12.55
C LEU A 218 -13.24 -16.45 -12.71
N ASP A 219 -13.52 -17.73 -12.95
CA ASP A 219 -14.88 -18.24 -12.99
C ASP A 219 -15.43 -18.53 -11.57
N ASP A 220 -16.73 -18.76 -11.46
CA ASP A 220 -17.41 -19.03 -10.18
C ASP A 220 -16.82 -20.25 -9.45
N THR A 221 -16.32 -21.24 -10.20
CA THR A 221 -15.69 -22.46 -9.66
C THR A 221 -14.35 -22.10 -8.99
N ALA A 222 -13.53 -21.30 -9.66
CA ALA A 222 -12.25 -20.85 -9.11
C ALA A 222 -12.45 -19.95 -7.86
N LEU A 223 -13.46 -19.09 -7.88
CA LEU A 223 -13.84 -18.26 -6.74
C LEU A 223 -14.30 -19.11 -5.55
N GLU A 224 -15.15 -20.12 -5.78
CA GLU A 224 -15.62 -21.00 -4.71
C GLU A 224 -14.47 -21.85 -4.13
N ILE A 225 -13.57 -22.37 -4.96
CA ILE A 225 -12.37 -23.08 -4.51
C ILE A 225 -11.51 -22.16 -3.65
N THR A 226 -11.28 -20.90 -4.08
CA THR A 226 -10.50 -19.92 -3.32
C THR A 226 -11.17 -19.61 -1.98
N ARG A 227 -12.49 -19.44 -1.95
CA ARG A 227 -13.26 -19.24 -0.72
C ARG A 227 -13.13 -20.43 0.23
N ARG A 228 -13.22 -21.67 -0.28
CA ARG A 228 -13.04 -22.90 0.52
C ARG A 228 -11.63 -23.04 1.08
N ASN A 229 -10.63 -22.55 0.35
CA ASN A 229 -9.23 -22.56 0.79
C ASN A 229 -8.91 -21.43 1.77
N THR A 230 -9.82 -20.47 1.97
CA THR A 230 -9.67 -19.40 2.94
C THR A 230 -10.36 -19.78 4.26
N PRO A 231 -9.65 -19.94 5.38
CA PRO A 231 -10.24 -20.33 6.66
C PRO A 231 -11.43 -19.48 7.09
N LEU A 232 -11.41 -18.16 6.90
CA LEU A 232 -12.54 -17.28 7.21
C LEU A 232 -13.72 -17.37 6.23
N ARG A 233 -13.62 -18.22 5.18
CA ARG A 233 -14.69 -18.51 4.21
C ARG A 233 -15.28 -17.28 3.51
N ARG A 234 -14.59 -16.17 3.51
CA ARG A 234 -14.94 -14.93 2.82
C ARG A 234 -13.71 -14.30 2.19
N PHE A 235 -13.92 -13.44 1.22
CA PHE A 235 -12.88 -12.54 0.72
C PHE A 235 -12.78 -11.32 1.62
N GLY A 236 -11.60 -10.68 1.65
CA GLY A 236 -11.39 -9.42 2.32
C GLY A 236 -11.87 -8.24 1.49
N THR A 237 -11.76 -7.06 2.06
CA THR A 237 -12.02 -5.78 1.41
C THR A 237 -10.75 -4.92 1.38
N ALA A 238 -10.72 -3.89 0.54
CA ALA A 238 -9.64 -2.91 0.57
C ALA A 238 -9.52 -2.23 1.94
N ARG A 239 -10.62 -2.07 2.67
CA ARG A 239 -10.62 -1.53 4.04
C ARG A 239 -9.91 -2.46 5.01
N ASP A 240 -10.10 -3.78 4.94
CA ASP A 240 -9.38 -4.75 5.80
C ASP A 240 -7.85 -4.58 5.64
N VAL A 241 -7.39 -4.36 4.41
CA VAL A 241 -5.97 -4.12 4.11
C VAL A 241 -5.51 -2.74 4.62
N ALA A 242 -6.32 -1.70 4.41
CA ALA A 242 -6.01 -0.33 4.82
C ALA A 242 -5.90 -0.20 6.35
N GLU A 243 -6.72 -0.92 7.12
CA GLU A 243 -6.63 -0.99 8.59
C GLU A 243 -5.27 -1.55 9.04
N ALA A 244 -4.80 -2.62 8.39
CA ALA A 244 -3.48 -3.20 8.68
C ALA A 244 -2.33 -2.25 8.30
N VAL A 245 -2.45 -1.55 7.15
CA VAL A 245 -1.48 -0.52 6.73
C VAL A 245 -1.42 0.60 7.75
N ALA A 246 -2.57 1.15 8.17
CA ALA A 246 -2.63 2.23 9.14
C ALA A 246 -2.10 1.79 10.52
N PHE A 247 -2.39 0.57 10.97
CA PHE A 247 -1.82 0.01 12.20
C PHE A 247 -0.29 -0.05 12.12
N LEU A 248 0.26 -0.67 11.05
CA LEU A 248 1.72 -0.78 10.90
C LEU A 248 2.41 0.58 10.72
N ALA A 249 1.72 1.57 10.18
CA ALA A 249 2.23 2.93 10.06
C ALA A 249 2.19 3.70 11.39
N SER A 250 1.27 3.38 12.31
CA SER A 250 1.03 4.10 13.55
C SER A 250 2.04 3.77 14.67
N ASP A 251 1.99 4.54 15.76
CA ASP A 251 2.81 4.30 16.96
C ASP A 251 2.39 3.04 17.71
N SER A 252 1.15 2.54 17.48
CA SER A 252 0.69 1.26 18.02
C SER A 252 1.55 0.07 17.55
N ALA A 253 2.22 0.21 16.40
CA ALA A 253 3.18 -0.76 15.89
C ALA A 253 4.65 -0.37 16.19
N GLY A 254 4.90 0.41 17.24
CA GLY A 254 6.20 1.01 17.54
C GLY A 254 7.37 0.03 17.73
N PHE A 255 7.09 -1.25 17.98
CA PHE A 255 8.10 -2.31 18.11
C PHE A 255 7.98 -3.39 17.00
N ILE A 256 7.35 -3.02 15.86
CA ILE A 256 7.16 -3.93 14.70
C ILE A 256 7.90 -3.35 13.50
N THR A 257 8.92 -4.06 13.02
CA THR A 257 9.66 -3.72 11.79
C THR A 257 10.15 -4.99 11.09
N GLY A 258 10.36 -4.94 9.78
CA GLY A 258 10.81 -6.06 8.96
C GLY A 258 9.77 -7.15 8.75
N GLN A 259 8.49 -6.91 9.10
CA GLN A 259 7.44 -7.90 9.01
C GLN A 259 6.66 -7.80 7.70
N ALA A 260 6.16 -8.94 7.22
CA ALA A 260 5.14 -9.00 6.18
C ALA A 260 3.88 -9.61 6.79
N LEU A 261 2.87 -8.78 7.03
CA LEU A 261 1.60 -9.18 7.64
C LEU A 261 0.63 -9.66 6.55
N GLY A 262 0.19 -10.92 6.63
CA GLY A 262 -0.87 -11.43 5.77
C GLY A 262 -2.24 -10.89 6.19
N VAL A 263 -2.99 -10.31 5.23
CA VAL A 263 -4.39 -9.91 5.39
C VAL A 263 -5.20 -10.70 4.37
N ASP A 264 -5.38 -11.97 4.64
CA ASP A 264 -5.78 -12.98 3.66
C ASP A 264 -6.83 -13.98 4.18
N GLY A 265 -7.41 -13.71 5.35
CA GLY A 265 -8.38 -14.59 5.98
C GLY A 265 -7.84 -15.98 6.34
N GLY A 266 -6.50 -16.08 6.47
CA GLY A 266 -5.80 -17.33 6.78
C GLY A 266 -5.45 -18.17 5.54
N TYR A 267 -5.54 -17.62 4.33
CA TYR A 267 -5.23 -18.37 3.10
C TYR A 267 -3.79 -18.90 3.07
N SER A 268 -2.84 -18.19 3.68
CA SER A 268 -1.40 -18.54 3.65
C SER A 268 -0.92 -19.43 4.81
N VAL A 269 -1.82 -19.90 5.69
CA VAL A 269 -1.47 -20.83 6.78
C VAL A 269 -1.71 -22.30 6.38
#